data_15a9fde3839144ea4042003dca0563df
#
_entry.id   15a9fde3839144ea4042003dca0563df
#
_cell.length_a   1.000
_cell.length_b   1.000
_cell.length_c   1.000
_cell.angle_alpha   90.00
_cell.angle_beta   90.00
_cell.angle_gamma   90.00
#
_symmetry.space_group_name_H-M   'P 1'
#
loop_
_entity.id
_entity.type
_entity.pdbx_description
1 polymer ?
#
loop_
_entity_poly.entity_id
_entity_poly.type
_entity_poly.pdbx_seq_one_letter_code
_entity_poly.pdbx_strand_id
1 'polypeptide(L)'
;IQKRYAAAEEMLAGLAMGNGYRILAAAAPMERDRAGYTALLETLGELLANPALREMYNLPGRTAARCRAALAPLLQMCERNAHLPLVTALLAERGKR
;
A
#
# COMPACT_ATOMS: atom_id res chain seq x y z
N ILE A 1 8.29 16.71 -4.53
CA ILE A 1 7.16 17.00 -3.76
C ILE A 1 6.19 15.84 -3.62
N GLN A 2 6.01 15.02 -4.58
CA GLN A 2 5.00 13.97 -4.53
C GLN A 2 5.60 12.59 -4.36
N LYS A 3 6.65 12.49 -3.55
CA LYS A 3 7.29 11.21 -3.29
C LYS A 3 6.29 10.20 -2.71
N ARG A 4 5.43 10.67 -1.80
CA ARG A 4 4.43 9.81 -1.19
C ARG A 4 3.44 9.29 -2.22
N TYR A 5 2.98 10.17 -3.10
CA TYR A 5 2.02 9.79 -4.13
C TYR A 5 2.65 8.82 -5.12
N ALA A 6 3.88 9.11 -5.55
CA ALA A 6 4.60 8.23 -6.48
C ALA A 6 4.82 6.84 -5.85
N ALA A 7 5.19 6.80 -4.57
CA ALA A 7 5.36 5.54 -3.87
C ALA A 7 4.06 4.76 -3.79
N ALA A 8 2.95 5.46 -3.51
CA ALA A 8 1.64 4.81 -3.44
C ALA A 8 1.23 4.24 -4.79
N GLU A 9 1.52 4.96 -5.89
CA GLU A 9 1.22 4.44 -7.23
C GLU A 9 2.05 3.20 -7.54
N GLU A 10 3.32 3.18 -7.14
CA GLU A 10 4.16 2.00 -7.34
C GLU A 10 3.65 0.82 -6.54
N MET A 11 3.17 1.07 -5.32
CA MET A 11 2.56 0.01 -4.52
C MET A 11 1.29 -0.51 -5.18
N LEU A 12 0.48 0.39 -5.73
CA LEU A 12 -0.74 0.00 -6.43
C LEU A 12 -0.40 -0.87 -7.63
N ALA A 13 0.60 -0.47 -8.41
CA ALA A 13 1.05 -1.27 -9.54
C ALA A 13 1.54 -2.64 -9.10
N GLY A 14 2.28 -2.69 -8.00
CA GLY A 14 2.75 -3.96 -7.45
C GLY A 14 1.61 -4.87 -7.03
N LEU A 15 0.58 -4.30 -6.41
CA LEU A 15 -0.61 -5.06 -6.04
C LEU A 15 -1.32 -5.61 -7.27
N ALA A 16 -1.43 -4.79 -8.31
CA ALA A 16 -2.10 -5.20 -9.54
C ALA A 16 -1.36 -6.34 -10.24
N MET A 17 -0.03 -6.33 -10.16
CA MET A 17 0.81 -7.35 -10.79
C MET A 17 1.04 -8.57 -9.90
N GLY A 18 0.64 -8.49 -8.65
CA GLY A 18 0.97 -9.55 -7.70
C GLY A 18 2.45 -9.62 -7.38
N ASN A 19 3.16 -8.48 -7.47
CA ASN A 19 4.60 -8.43 -7.29
C ASN A 19 4.94 -7.82 -5.93
N GLY A 20 5.15 -8.68 -4.94
CA GLY A 20 5.46 -8.24 -3.57
C GLY A 20 6.76 -7.48 -3.47
N TYR A 21 7.76 -7.84 -4.27
CA TYR A 21 9.04 -7.14 -4.24
C TYR A 21 8.86 -5.66 -4.61
N ARG A 22 8.03 -5.40 -5.61
CA ARG A 22 7.79 -4.02 -6.05
C ARG A 22 7.12 -3.20 -4.95
N ILE A 23 6.21 -3.83 -4.20
CA ILE A 23 5.56 -3.18 -3.07
C ILE A 23 6.58 -2.85 -1.99
N LEU A 24 7.42 -3.81 -1.64
CA LEU A 24 8.44 -3.61 -0.61
C LEU A 24 9.43 -2.52 -1.01
N ALA A 25 9.87 -2.54 -2.27
CA ALA A 25 10.83 -1.57 -2.77
C ALA A 25 10.25 -0.16 -2.77
N ALA A 26 8.97 -0.02 -3.10
CA ALA A 26 8.33 1.29 -3.13
C ALA A 26 8.18 1.88 -1.74
N ALA A 27 7.88 1.05 -0.74
CA ALA A 27 7.66 1.51 0.62
C ALA A 27 8.95 1.74 1.41
N ALA A 28 10.04 1.10 1.03
CA ALA A 28 11.27 1.12 1.82
C ALA A 28 11.77 2.53 2.15
N PRO A 29 11.83 3.49 1.19
CA PRO A 29 12.31 4.83 1.53
C PRO A 29 11.44 5.56 2.53
N MET A 30 10.15 5.21 2.61
CA MET A 30 9.21 5.87 3.51
C MET A 30 9.23 5.26 4.92
N GLU A 31 9.88 4.12 5.10
CA GLU A 31 9.87 3.41 6.38
C GLU A 31 10.76 4.04 7.43
N ARG A 32 11.48 5.09 7.07
CA ARG A 32 12.33 5.82 8.00
C ARG A 32 11.55 6.81 8.85
N ASP A 33 10.36 7.18 8.40
CA ASP A 33 9.55 8.20 9.05
C ASP A 33 8.14 7.64 9.22
N ARG A 34 7.76 7.39 10.47
CA ARG A 34 6.47 6.77 10.75
C ARG A 34 5.30 7.62 10.25
N ALA A 35 5.38 8.94 10.44
CA ALA A 35 4.32 9.84 9.97
C ALA A 35 4.21 9.79 8.46
N GLY A 36 5.36 9.80 7.76
CA GLY A 36 5.36 9.68 6.29
C GLY A 36 4.83 8.35 5.83
N TYR A 37 5.18 7.27 6.51
CA TYR A 37 4.71 5.94 6.16
C TYR A 37 3.19 5.82 6.35
N THR A 38 2.68 6.34 7.46
CA THR A 38 1.24 6.35 7.72
C THR A 38 0.50 7.10 6.63
N ALA A 39 1.03 8.27 6.24
CA ALA A 39 0.45 9.05 5.15
C ALA A 39 0.50 8.30 3.83
N LEU A 40 1.57 7.51 3.60
CA LEU A 40 1.67 6.67 2.42
C LEU A 40 0.54 5.66 2.36
N LEU A 41 0.26 4.97 3.47
CA LEU A 41 -0.81 3.99 3.51
C LEU A 41 -2.17 4.64 3.31
N GLU A 42 -2.38 5.83 3.86
CA GLU A 42 -3.63 6.56 3.67
C GLU A 42 -3.81 6.95 2.21
N THR A 43 -2.74 7.40 1.57
CA THR A 43 -2.77 7.74 0.14
C THR A 43 -3.07 6.49 -0.69
N LEU A 44 -2.45 5.37 -0.36
CA LEU A 44 -2.72 4.11 -1.05
C LEU A 44 -4.20 3.74 -0.93
N GLY A 45 -4.78 3.94 0.25
CA GLY A 45 -6.21 3.69 0.45
C GLY A 45 -7.07 4.52 -0.48
N GLU A 46 -6.72 5.79 -0.67
CA GLU A 46 -7.45 6.67 -1.58
C GLU A 46 -7.32 6.18 -3.02
N LEU A 47 -6.13 5.74 -3.43
CA LEU A 47 -5.93 5.24 -4.78
C LEU A 47 -6.73 3.95 -5.01
N LEU A 48 -6.74 3.07 -4.02
CA LEU A 48 -7.50 1.83 -4.13
C LEU A 48 -9.00 2.07 -4.24
N ALA A 49 -9.48 3.19 -3.70
CA ALA A 49 -10.89 3.54 -3.77
C ALA A 49 -11.27 4.17 -5.11
N ASN A 50 -10.30 4.55 -5.95
CA ASN A 50 -10.55 5.24 -7.20
C ASN A 50 -10.77 4.23 -8.33
N PRO A 51 -12.01 4.11 -8.86
CA PRO A 51 -12.29 3.13 -9.91
C PRO A 51 -11.46 3.34 -11.18
N ALA A 52 -11.19 4.59 -11.54
CA ALA A 52 -10.41 4.87 -12.75
C ALA A 52 -8.98 4.32 -12.63
N LEU A 53 -8.38 4.46 -11.46
CA LEU A 53 -7.03 3.94 -11.25
C LEU A 53 -7.01 2.41 -11.21
N ARG A 54 -8.02 1.80 -10.59
CA ARG A 54 -8.12 0.34 -10.59
C ARG A 54 -8.21 -0.20 -12.01
N GLU A 55 -8.99 0.48 -12.85
CA GLU A 55 -9.14 0.08 -14.23
C GLU A 55 -7.84 0.28 -15.01
N MET A 56 -7.20 1.42 -14.80
CA MET A 56 -5.93 1.73 -15.47
C MET A 56 -4.85 0.67 -15.21
N TYR A 57 -4.78 0.16 -13.98
CA TYR A 57 -3.78 -0.83 -13.58
C TYR A 57 -4.29 -2.26 -13.68
N ASN A 58 -5.51 -2.47 -14.17
CA ASN A 58 -6.13 -3.79 -14.26
C ASN A 58 -6.17 -4.50 -12.90
N LEU A 59 -6.41 -3.72 -11.84
CA LEU A 59 -6.50 -4.28 -10.50
C LEU A 59 -7.90 -4.84 -10.28
N PRO A 60 -8.02 -6.16 -9.99
CA PRO A 60 -9.34 -6.74 -9.75
C PRO A 60 -10.02 -6.06 -8.54
N GLY A 61 -11.33 -5.83 -8.66
CA GLY A 61 -12.09 -5.20 -7.59
C GLY A 61 -12.01 -5.98 -6.28
N ARG A 62 -11.97 -7.31 -6.36
CA ARG A 62 -11.82 -8.17 -5.19
C ARG A 62 -10.50 -7.91 -4.47
N THR A 63 -9.42 -7.80 -5.22
CA THR A 63 -8.10 -7.53 -4.65
C THR A 63 -8.08 -6.15 -4.02
N ALA A 64 -8.64 -5.15 -4.71
CA ALA A 64 -8.69 -3.79 -4.18
C ALA A 64 -9.48 -3.74 -2.86
N ALA A 65 -10.64 -4.42 -2.81
CA ALA A 65 -11.46 -4.44 -1.61
C ALA A 65 -10.74 -5.11 -0.45
N ARG A 66 -10.05 -6.22 -0.74
CA ARG A 66 -9.29 -6.94 0.29
C ARG A 66 -8.16 -6.09 0.84
N CYS A 67 -7.44 -5.39 -0.02
CA CYS A 67 -6.35 -4.54 0.41
C CYS A 67 -6.86 -3.34 1.21
N ARG A 68 -7.96 -2.73 0.77
CA ARG A 68 -8.54 -1.62 1.53
C ARG A 68 -8.97 -2.08 2.92
N ALA A 69 -9.59 -3.26 3.01
CA ALA A 69 -10.02 -3.79 4.29
C ALA A 69 -8.83 -4.05 5.21
N ALA A 70 -7.67 -4.39 4.65
CA ALA A 70 -6.49 -4.67 5.44
C ALA A 70 -5.83 -3.39 5.97
N LEU A 71 -6.08 -2.23 5.35
CA LEU A 71 -5.36 -1.01 5.71
C LEU A 71 -5.66 -0.52 7.13
N ALA A 72 -6.92 -0.64 7.59
CA ALA A 72 -7.25 -0.14 8.93
C ALA A 72 -6.44 -0.84 10.02
N PRO A 73 -6.37 -2.18 10.06
CA PRO A 73 -5.50 -2.85 11.04
C PRO A 73 -4.04 -2.48 10.88
N LEU A 74 -3.56 -2.30 9.64
CA LEU A 74 -2.16 -1.96 9.41
C LEU A 74 -1.85 -0.55 9.91
N LEU A 75 -2.78 0.39 9.73
CA LEU A 75 -2.62 1.74 10.28
C LEU A 75 -2.58 1.72 11.80
N GLN A 76 -3.41 0.87 12.43
CA GLN A 76 -3.36 0.71 13.87
C GLN A 76 -2.00 0.18 14.33
N MET A 77 -1.43 -0.75 13.59
CA MET A 77 -0.09 -1.25 13.89
C MET A 77 0.94 -0.13 13.86
N CYS A 78 0.82 0.78 12.90
CA CYS A 78 1.71 1.93 12.82
C CYS A 78 1.60 2.80 14.07
N GLU A 79 0.38 3.00 14.58
CA GLU A 79 0.16 3.79 15.79
C GLU A 79 0.74 3.13 17.02
N ARG A 80 0.91 1.82 17.00
CA ARG A 80 1.42 1.04 18.13
C ARG A 80 2.91 0.74 18.01
N ASN A 81 3.63 1.52 17.22
CA ASN A 81 5.08 1.38 17.06
C ASN A 81 5.51 0.05 16.45
N ALA A 82 4.67 -0.53 15.60
CA ALA A 82 5.04 -1.74 14.90
C ALA A 82 6.23 -1.49 13.97
N HIS A 83 6.96 -2.55 13.67
CA HIS A 83 8.08 -2.50 12.74
C HIS A 83 7.55 -2.29 11.32
N LEU A 84 7.86 -1.14 10.71
CA LEU A 84 7.23 -0.76 9.45
C LEU A 84 7.49 -1.73 8.29
N PRO A 85 8.71 -2.28 8.13
CA PRO A 85 8.90 -3.31 7.08
C PRO A 85 7.98 -4.50 7.24
N LEU A 86 7.64 -4.88 8.48
CA LEU A 86 6.68 -5.95 8.71
C LEU A 86 5.29 -5.56 8.24
N VAL A 87 4.89 -4.30 8.48
CA VAL A 87 3.59 -3.80 8.03
C VAL A 87 3.50 -3.91 6.51
N THR A 88 4.55 -3.48 5.80
CA THR A 88 4.61 -3.58 4.35
C THR A 88 4.51 -5.03 3.88
N ALA A 89 5.22 -5.93 4.55
CA ALA A 89 5.19 -7.35 4.20
C ALA A 89 3.79 -7.94 4.36
N LEU A 90 3.08 -7.55 5.42
CA LEU A 90 1.70 -8.00 5.62
C LEU A 90 0.78 -7.48 4.52
N LEU A 91 0.97 -6.23 4.10
CA LEU A 91 0.19 -5.67 3.00
C LEU A 91 0.46 -6.44 1.71
N ALA A 92 1.72 -6.73 1.41
CA ALA A 92 2.08 -7.48 0.22
C ALA A 92 1.45 -8.87 0.24
N GLU A 93 1.40 -9.51 1.40
CA GLU A 93 0.78 -10.81 1.55
C GLU A 93 -0.72 -10.73 1.25
N ARG A 94 -1.40 -9.68 1.73
CA ARG A 94 -2.82 -9.50 1.47
C ARG A 94 -3.11 -9.24 0.00
N GLY A 95 -2.13 -8.69 -0.72
CA GLY A 95 -2.28 -8.42 -2.15
C GLY A 95 -2.02 -9.62 -3.04
N LYS A 96 -1.61 -10.74 -2.49
CA LYS A 96 -1.37 -11.94 -3.30
C LYS A 96 -2.65 -12.46 -3.90
N ARG A 97 -2.54 -12.94 -5.11
CA ARG A 97 -3.66 -13.52 -5.85
C ARG A 97 -3.78 -15.01 -5.59
#